data_fc0242cc02cf0f03e52417732f772e01
#
_entry.id   fc0242cc02cf0f03e52417732f772e01
#
_cell.length_a   1.000
_cell.length_b   1.000
_cell.length_c   1.000
_cell.angle_alpha   90.00
_cell.angle_beta   90.00
_cell.angle_gamma   90.00
#
_symmetry.space_group_name_H-M   'P 1'
#
loop_
_entity.id
_entity.type
_entity.pdbx_description
1 polymer ?
#
loop_
_entity_poly.entity_id
_entity_poly.type
_entity_poly.pdbx_seq_one_letter_code
_entity_poly.pdbx_strand_id
1 'polypeptide(L)'
;MIYDFVPFHLVAEEIAKNLENHYDDVDLKDDYGRPNLDWDSYLQLSLAGRCRVVTVRDEERLVGYSCFCISNNLNHKGVIEAANTGIFIDKEYRGKITLELIRKSDEYLKAIGVIEAIYILNDDRIGALLRRAKYKAKHTVWSNQYDSISFTAT
;
A
#
# COMPACT_ATOMS: atom_id res chain seq x y z
N MET A 1 -19.87 -0.24 -5.65
CA MET A 1 -18.44 -0.59 -5.46
C MET A 1 -18.33 -1.83 -4.58
N ILE A 2 -17.50 -2.77 -4.98
CA ILE A 2 -17.26 -4.01 -4.25
C ILE A 2 -15.84 -3.94 -3.68
N TYR A 3 -15.71 -4.16 -2.36
CA TYR A 3 -14.45 -4.17 -1.64
C TYR A 3 -14.14 -5.59 -1.18
N ASP A 4 -12.89 -6.03 -1.40
CA ASP A 4 -12.38 -7.32 -0.94
C ASP A 4 -11.02 -7.16 -0.29
N PHE A 5 -10.68 -8.07 0.61
CA PHE A 5 -9.37 -8.13 1.27
C PHE A 5 -8.71 -9.47 0.97
N VAL A 6 -7.75 -9.43 0.06
CA VAL A 6 -7.16 -10.62 -0.54
C VAL A 6 -5.65 -10.67 -0.42
N PRO A 7 -5.03 -11.87 -0.42
CA PRO A 7 -3.59 -11.99 -0.57
C PRO A 7 -3.10 -11.35 -1.87
N PHE A 8 -1.95 -10.69 -1.84
CA PHE A 8 -1.39 -9.99 -2.99
C PHE A 8 -1.24 -10.89 -4.23
N HIS A 9 -0.80 -12.14 -4.03
CA HIS A 9 -0.55 -13.07 -5.16
C HIS A 9 -1.80 -13.38 -5.99
N LEU A 10 -3.01 -13.21 -5.43
CA LEU A 10 -4.26 -13.43 -6.17
C LEU A 10 -4.62 -12.29 -7.13
N VAL A 11 -4.05 -11.11 -6.95
CA VAL A 11 -4.34 -9.92 -7.77
C VAL A 11 -3.10 -9.32 -8.43
N ALA A 12 -1.94 -9.94 -8.25
CA ALA A 12 -0.65 -9.43 -8.72
C ALA A 12 -0.63 -9.18 -10.24
N GLU A 13 -1.15 -10.11 -11.06
CA GLU A 13 -1.20 -9.94 -12.50
C GLU A 13 -2.09 -8.77 -12.93
N GLU A 14 -3.21 -8.61 -12.27
CA GLU A 14 -4.15 -7.52 -12.56
C GLU A 14 -3.57 -6.16 -12.17
N ILE A 15 -2.90 -6.09 -11.04
CA ILE A 15 -2.15 -4.90 -10.63
C ILE A 15 -1.04 -4.60 -11.64
N ALA A 16 -0.26 -5.59 -12.05
CA ALA A 16 0.82 -5.42 -13.02
C ALA A 16 0.34 -4.82 -14.35
N LYS A 17 -0.79 -5.28 -14.85
CA LYS A 17 -1.40 -4.75 -16.09
C LYS A 17 -1.79 -3.27 -15.98
N ASN A 18 -2.16 -2.83 -14.80
CA ASN A 18 -2.62 -1.46 -14.56
C ASN A 18 -1.51 -0.50 -14.14
N LEU A 19 -0.36 -1.01 -13.69
CA LEU A 19 0.70 -0.19 -13.09
C LEU A 19 1.24 0.90 -14.00
N GLU A 20 1.49 0.60 -15.26
CA GLU A 20 2.01 1.58 -16.22
C GLU A 20 1.05 2.77 -16.37
N ASN A 21 -0.26 2.49 -16.50
CA ASN A 21 -1.28 3.53 -16.56
C ASN A 21 -1.32 4.35 -15.27
N HIS A 22 -1.11 3.70 -14.12
CA HIS A 22 -1.08 4.35 -12.82
C HIS A 22 0.08 5.33 -12.68
N TYR A 23 1.26 4.95 -13.15
CA TYR A 23 2.44 5.82 -13.09
C TYR A 23 2.33 7.00 -14.05
N ASP A 24 1.76 6.81 -15.23
CA ASP A 24 1.52 7.87 -16.19
C ASP A 24 0.53 8.92 -15.64
N ASP A 25 -0.53 8.47 -14.95
CA ASP A 25 -1.56 9.32 -14.39
C ASP A 25 -1.09 10.21 -13.23
N VAL A 26 -0.14 9.76 -12.43
CA VAL A 26 0.23 10.42 -11.16
C VAL A 26 1.67 10.94 -11.12
N ASP A 27 2.44 10.76 -12.19
CA ASP A 27 3.86 11.16 -12.28
C ASP A 27 4.66 10.78 -11.02
N LEU A 28 4.45 9.55 -10.54
CA LEU A 28 5.10 9.02 -9.34
C LEU A 28 6.58 8.84 -9.58
N LYS A 29 7.36 9.84 -9.23
CA LYS A 29 8.81 9.74 -9.11
C LYS A 29 9.19 10.02 -7.67
N ASP A 30 9.85 9.05 -7.06
CA ASP A 30 10.55 9.24 -5.81
C ASP A 30 12.06 9.46 -6.09
N ASP A 31 12.89 9.48 -5.05
CA ASP A 31 14.34 9.64 -5.16
C ASP A 31 15.03 8.53 -5.95
N TYR A 32 14.37 7.39 -6.14
CA TYR A 32 14.86 6.25 -6.92
C TYR A 32 14.34 6.22 -8.35
N GLY A 33 13.55 7.22 -8.74
CA GLY A 33 12.90 7.31 -10.04
C GLY A 33 11.52 6.63 -10.07
N ARG A 34 11.10 6.17 -11.24
CA ARG A 34 9.82 5.49 -11.41
C ARG A 34 9.82 4.14 -10.69
N PRO A 35 8.79 3.80 -9.91
CA PRO A 35 8.75 2.53 -9.20
C PRO A 35 8.91 1.32 -10.13
N ASN A 36 9.75 0.39 -9.72
CA ASN A 36 9.94 -0.90 -10.34
C ASN A 36 9.80 -1.96 -9.25
N LEU A 37 8.65 -2.62 -9.21
CA LEU A 37 8.30 -3.49 -8.09
C LEU A 37 9.16 -4.76 -8.08
N ASP A 38 9.63 -5.13 -6.90
CA ASP A 38 10.22 -6.45 -6.64
C ASP A 38 9.09 -7.49 -6.46
N TRP A 39 8.62 -8.01 -7.59
CA TRP A 39 7.51 -8.96 -7.64
C TRP A 39 7.78 -10.24 -6.86
N ASP A 40 9.01 -10.74 -6.91
CA ASP A 40 9.37 -11.98 -6.20
C ASP A 40 9.27 -11.79 -4.69
N SER A 41 9.75 -10.67 -4.17
CA SER A 41 9.63 -10.34 -2.74
C SER A 41 8.18 -10.14 -2.32
N TYR A 42 7.37 -9.46 -3.12
CA TYR A 42 5.94 -9.30 -2.86
C TYR A 42 5.21 -10.65 -2.83
N LEU A 43 5.51 -11.54 -3.77
CA LEU A 43 4.91 -12.88 -3.82
C LEU A 43 5.29 -13.72 -2.62
N GLN A 44 6.56 -13.70 -2.20
CA GLN A 44 7.02 -14.40 -1.01
C GLN A 44 6.32 -13.91 0.26
N LEU A 45 6.22 -12.60 0.44
CA LEU A 45 5.49 -11.99 1.56
C LEU A 45 4.02 -12.38 1.54
N SER A 46 3.40 -12.38 0.37
CA SER A 46 1.99 -12.76 0.21
C SER A 46 1.75 -14.22 0.57
N LEU A 47 2.59 -15.13 0.11
CA LEU A 47 2.49 -16.56 0.44
C LEU A 47 2.73 -16.83 1.93
N ALA A 48 3.52 -15.99 2.60
CA ALA A 48 3.71 -16.02 4.05
C ALA A 48 2.57 -15.35 4.84
N GLY A 49 1.52 -14.85 4.17
CA GLY A 49 0.40 -14.15 4.81
C GLY A 49 0.71 -12.71 5.23
N ARG A 50 1.82 -12.13 4.75
CA ARG A 50 2.34 -10.83 5.18
C ARG A 50 2.14 -9.70 4.17
N CYS A 51 1.52 -9.96 3.04
CA CYS A 51 1.17 -8.94 2.07
C CYS A 51 -0.26 -9.15 1.60
N ARG A 52 -1.11 -8.18 1.91
CA ARG A 52 -2.53 -8.21 1.58
C ARG A 52 -2.97 -6.93 0.91
N VAL A 53 -3.99 -7.04 0.08
CA VAL A 53 -4.52 -5.93 -0.72
C VAL A 53 -6.00 -5.78 -0.45
N VAL A 54 -6.42 -4.55 -0.19
CA VAL A 54 -7.82 -4.16 -0.27
C VAL A 54 -8.07 -3.70 -1.70
N THR A 55 -8.93 -4.41 -2.39
CA THR A 55 -9.33 -4.07 -3.76
C THR A 55 -10.69 -3.36 -3.75
N VAL A 56 -10.89 -2.47 -4.70
CA VAL A 56 -12.21 -1.92 -5.00
C VAL A 56 -12.51 -2.11 -6.48
N ARG A 57 -13.71 -2.64 -6.74
CA ARG A 57 -14.17 -2.94 -8.10
C ARG A 57 -15.49 -2.23 -8.40
N ASP A 58 -15.58 -1.79 -9.64
CA ASP A 58 -16.83 -1.43 -10.28
C ASP A 58 -17.22 -2.60 -11.18
N GLU A 59 -18.26 -3.33 -10.79
CA GLU A 59 -18.56 -4.65 -11.35
C GLU A 59 -17.33 -5.58 -11.25
N GLU A 60 -16.80 -6.04 -12.38
CA GLU A 60 -15.61 -6.91 -12.42
C GLU A 60 -14.29 -6.13 -12.57
N ARG A 61 -14.36 -4.84 -12.94
CA ARG A 61 -13.18 -4.02 -13.20
C ARG A 61 -12.53 -3.57 -11.90
N LEU A 62 -11.24 -3.83 -11.74
CA LEU A 62 -10.44 -3.28 -10.65
C LEU A 62 -10.23 -1.78 -10.90
N VAL A 63 -10.78 -0.94 -10.04
CA VAL A 63 -10.69 0.53 -10.15
C VAL A 63 -9.81 1.17 -9.09
N GLY A 64 -9.36 0.39 -8.13
CA GLY A 64 -8.41 0.85 -7.11
C GLY A 64 -7.97 -0.25 -6.17
N TYR A 65 -6.90 0.02 -5.44
CA TYR A 65 -6.38 -0.89 -4.43
C TYR A 65 -5.55 -0.16 -3.39
N SER A 66 -5.40 -0.78 -2.22
CA SER A 66 -4.50 -0.38 -1.16
C SER A 66 -3.74 -1.60 -0.67
N CYS A 67 -2.42 -1.58 -0.76
CA CYS A 67 -1.55 -2.70 -0.43
C CYS A 67 -0.88 -2.49 0.92
N PHE A 68 -0.80 -3.55 1.72
CA PHE A 68 -0.22 -3.53 3.05
C PHE A 68 0.77 -4.68 3.26
N CYS A 69 1.92 -4.35 3.83
CA CYS A 69 2.82 -5.32 4.44
C CYS A 69 2.52 -5.41 5.93
N ILE A 70 2.30 -6.64 6.42
CA ILE A 70 1.90 -6.92 7.80
C ILE A 70 3.09 -7.53 8.52
N SER A 71 3.44 -6.97 9.68
CA SER A 71 4.59 -7.41 10.46
C SER A 71 4.33 -7.32 11.96
N ASN A 72 5.12 -8.09 12.71
CA ASN A 72 5.15 -7.97 14.16
C ASN A 72 6.05 -6.80 14.56
N ASN A 73 5.64 -6.02 15.54
CA ASN A 73 6.51 -5.03 16.15
C ASN A 73 7.56 -5.77 17.01
N LEU A 74 8.83 -5.62 16.64
CA LEU A 74 9.92 -6.33 17.33
C LEU A 74 10.19 -5.81 18.74
N ASN A 75 9.79 -4.57 19.03
CA ASN A 75 9.97 -3.95 20.35
C ASN A 75 8.76 -4.16 21.28
N HIS A 76 7.64 -4.62 20.75
CA HIS A 76 6.40 -4.82 21.50
C HIS A 76 5.74 -6.14 21.11
N LYS A 77 6.08 -7.18 21.84
CA LYS A 77 5.55 -8.54 21.61
C LYS A 77 4.01 -8.55 21.57
N GLY A 78 3.45 -9.16 20.54
CA GLY A 78 2.01 -9.27 20.34
C GLY A 78 1.37 -8.09 19.60
N VAL A 79 2.13 -7.03 19.31
CA VAL A 79 1.66 -5.91 18.50
C VAL A 79 1.91 -6.21 17.02
N ILE A 80 0.84 -6.20 16.23
CA ILE A 80 0.87 -6.41 14.78
C ILE A 80 0.65 -5.06 14.11
N GLU A 81 1.50 -4.71 13.16
CA GLU A 81 1.46 -3.48 12.39
C GLU A 81 1.22 -3.77 10.91
N ALA A 82 0.58 -2.83 10.22
CA ALA A 82 0.44 -2.86 8.77
C ALA A 82 0.98 -1.58 8.18
N ALA A 83 1.96 -1.69 7.30
CA ALA A 83 2.51 -0.56 6.55
C ALA A 83 1.91 -0.52 5.16
N ASN A 84 1.32 0.61 4.78
CA ASN A 84 0.85 0.83 3.42
C ASN A 84 2.05 0.96 2.49
N THR A 85 2.10 0.14 1.44
CA THR A 85 3.14 0.18 0.41
C THR A 85 2.69 0.87 -0.86
N GLY A 86 1.39 1.09 -1.02
CA GLY A 86 0.82 1.80 -2.15
C GLY A 86 -0.69 1.87 -2.06
N ILE A 87 -1.22 3.01 -2.46
CA ILE A 87 -2.66 3.22 -2.62
C ILE A 87 -2.90 3.85 -3.98
N PHE A 88 -3.82 3.29 -4.72
CA PHE A 88 -4.17 3.77 -6.05
C PHE A 88 -5.67 3.72 -6.29
N ILE A 89 -6.19 4.75 -6.95
CA ILE A 89 -7.56 4.80 -7.48
C ILE A 89 -7.50 5.39 -8.88
N ASP A 90 -8.19 4.76 -9.81
CA ASP A 90 -8.41 5.29 -11.16
C ASP A 90 -8.94 6.72 -11.08
N LYS A 91 -8.44 7.60 -11.94
CA LYS A 91 -8.69 9.04 -11.91
C LYS A 91 -10.19 9.40 -11.83
N GLU A 92 -11.03 8.64 -12.53
CA GLU A 92 -12.47 8.84 -12.57
C GLU A 92 -13.18 8.58 -11.24
N TYR A 93 -12.56 7.80 -10.35
CA TYR A 93 -13.13 7.35 -9.08
C TYR A 93 -12.52 8.02 -7.86
N ARG A 94 -11.58 8.94 -8.03
CA ARG A 94 -10.88 9.62 -6.91
C ARG A 94 -11.83 10.45 -6.05
N GLY A 95 -11.40 10.79 -4.85
CA GLY A 95 -12.17 11.56 -3.88
C GLY A 95 -12.94 10.66 -2.91
N LYS A 96 -14.25 10.54 -3.09
CA LYS A 96 -15.11 9.75 -2.17
C LYS A 96 -14.66 8.30 -2.04
N ILE A 97 -14.30 7.67 -3.16
CA ILE A 97 -13.85 6.26 -3.17
C ILE A 97 -12.52 6.10 -2.43
N THR A 98 -11.62 7.06 -2.53
CA THR A 98 -10.34 7.00 -1.82
C THR A 98 -10.54 6.97 -0.30
N LEU A 99 -11.38 7.84 0.24
CA LEU A 99 -11.68 7.84 1.67
C LEU A 99 -12.38 6.56 2.12
N GLU A 100 -13.29 6.07 1.31
CA GLU A 100 -14.00 4.81 1.58
C GLU A 100 -13.03 3.62 1.56
N LEU A 101 -12.08 3.57 0.62
CA LEU A 101 -11.03 2.55 0.56
C LEU A 101 -10.16 2.57 1.83
N ILE A 102 -9.78 3.75 2.32
CA ILE A 102 -9.03 3.88 3.58
C ILE A 102 -9.84 3.30 4.75
N ARG A 103 -11.10 3.65 4.87
CA ARG A 103 -11.98 3.17 5.95
C ARG A 103 -12.22 1.66 5.88
N LYS A 104 -12.42 1.12 4.68
CA LYS A 104 -12.55 -0.32 4.47
C LYS A 104 -11.26 -1.05 4.81
N SER A 105 -10.12 -0.48 4.46
CA SER A 105 -8.82 -1.03 4.85
C SER A 105 -8.70 -1.13 6.39
N ASP A 106 -9.11 -0.10 7.11
CA ASP A 106 -9.10 -0.13 8.57
C ASP A 106 -10.00 -1.23 9.15
N GLU A 107 -11.20 -1.42 8.61
CA GLU A 107 -12.10 -2.48 9.03
C GLU A 107 -11.47 -3.87 8.86
N TYR A 108 -10.89 -4.13 7.68
CA TYR A 108 -10.25 -5.41 7.40
C TYR A 108 -9.00 -5.66 8.24
N LEU A 109 -8.15 -4.65 8.39
CA LEU A 109 -6.93 -4.76 9.20
C LEU A 109 -7.24 -5.03 10.67
N LYS A 110 -8.21 -4.33 11.24
CA LYS A 110 -8.68 -4.57 12.59
C LYS A 110 -9.21 -6.01 12.77
N ALA A 111 -9.95 -6.50 11.79
CA ALA A 111 -10.53 -7.85 11.85
C ALA A 111 -9.47 -8.96 11.90
N ILE A 112 -8.27 -8.74 11.37
CA ILE A 112 -7.16 -9.70 11.45
C ILE A 112 -6.19 -9.44 12.60
N GLY A 113 -6.48 -8.49 13.49
CA GLY A 113 -5.71 -8.22 14.69
C GLY A 113 -4.61 -7.18 14.56
N VAL A 114 -4.58 -6.41 13.47
CA VAL A 114 -3.65 -5.27 13.33
C VAL A 114 -4.00 -4.20 14.37
N ILE A 115 -2.99 -3.74 15.09
CA ILE A 115 -3.10 -2.71 16.12
C ILE A 115 -2.85 -1.31 15.57
N GLU A 116 -1.93 -1.18 14.61
CA GLU A 116 -1.57 0.10 14.03
C GLU A 116 -1.37 -0.04 12.51
N ALA A 117 -2.02 0.82 11.75
CA ALA A 117 -1.78 1.00 10.32
C ALA A 117 -0.95 2.26 10.08
N ILE A 118 0.06 2.17 9.23
CA ILE A 118 1.05 3.21 9.00
C ILE A 118 1.08 3.59 7.52
N TYR A 119 1.01 4.89 7.24
CA TYR A 119 1.18 5.47 5.91
C TYR A 119 2.37 6.43 5.93
N ILE A 120 3.29 6.27 5.00
CA ILE A 120 4.39 7.21 4.75
C ILE A 120 4.10 7.89 3.42
N LEU A 121 3.91 9.20 3.46
CA LEU A 121 3.39 9.97 2.32
C LEU A 121 4.40 10.99 1.82
N ASN A 122 4.45 11.15 0.50
CA ASN A 122 5.23 12.20 -0.17
C ASN A 122 4.37 13.39 -0.60
N ASP A 123 3.05 13.33 -0.44
CA ASP A 123 2.14 14.43 -0.77
C ASP A 123 1.00 14.56 0.26
N ASP A 124 0.43 15.78 0.33
CA ASP A 124 -0.58 16.13 1.34
C ASP A 124 -2.02 15.72 0.96
N ARG A 125 -2.26 15.30 -0.28
CA ARG A 125 -3.63 14.96 -0.74
C ARG A 125 -4.19 13.76 0.00
N ILE A 126 -3.42 12.69 0.07
CA ILE A 126 -3.78 11.50 0.85
C ILE A 126 -3.79 11.82 2.35
N GLY A 127 -2.86 12.65 2.83
CA GLY A 127 -2.81 13.10 4.21
C GLY A 127 -4.11 13.75 4.69
N ALA A 128 -4.73 14.59 3.87
CA ALA A 128 -6.02 15.20 4.20
C ALA A 128 -7.14 14.15 4.36
N LEU A 129 -7.15 13.13 3.52
CA LEU A 129 -8.11 12.02 3.62
C LEU A 129 -7.84 11.14 4.85
N LEU A 130 -6.58 10.90 5.17
CA LEU A 130 -6.19 10.16 6.38
C LEU A 130 -6.65 10.90 7.65
N ARG A 131 -6.51 12.23 7.73
CA ARG A 131 -7.05 13.01 8.86
C ARG A 131 -8.56 12.86 8.98
N ARG A 132 -9.30 12.85 7.88
CA ARG A 132 -10.75 12.58 7.86
C ARG A 132 -11.08 11.16 8.33
N ALA A 133 -10.20 10.19 8.09
CA ALA A 133 -10.31 8.82 8.59
C ALA A 133 -9.76 8.65 10.03
N LYS A 134 -9.48 9.76 10.73
CA LYS A 134 -9.00 9.80 12.13
C LYS A 134 -7.55 9.38 12.34
N TYR A 135 -6.76 9.35 11.28
CA TYR A 135 -5.31 9.20 11.40
C TYR A 135 -4.65 10.44 11.97
N LYS A 136 -3.52 10.24 12.64
CA LYS A 136 -2.70 11.30 13.22
C LYS A 136 -1.28 11.22 12.67
N ALA A 137 -0.70 12.36 12.35
CA ALA A 137 0.74 12.45 12.09
C ALA A 137 1.49 12.19 13.41
N LYS A 138 2.32 11.16 13.45
CA LYS A 138 2.84 10.62 14.70
C LYS A 138 4.37 10.64 14.79
N HIS A 139 5.06 10.49 13.68
CA HIS A 139 6.51 10.34 13.63
C HIS A 139 7.13 11.22 12.55
N THR A 140 8.39 11.59 12.77
CA THR A 140 9.24 12.21 11.75
C THR A 140 10.12 11.12 11.14
N VAL A 141 10.19 11.07 9.81
CA VAL A 141 11.08 10.16 9.09
C VAL A 141 12.38 10.90 8.77
N TRP A 142 13.50 10.33 9.21
CA TRP A 142 14.84 10.78 8.86
C TRP A 142 15.44 9.80 7.88
N SER A 143 15.96 10.29 6.77
CA SER A 143 16.58 9.42 5.77
C SER A 143 17.93 9.96 5.33
N ASN A 144 18.83 9.06 4.99
CA ASN A 144 20.07 9.35 4.31
C ASN A 144 20.28 8.29 3.23
N GLN A 145 20.65 8.72 2.04
CA GLN A 145 20.94 7.82 0.94
C GLN A 145 22.43 7.58 0.85
N TYR A 146 22.79 6.33 0.64
CA TYR A 146 24.19 5.92 0.49
C TYR A 146 24.45 5.54 -0.96
N ASP A 147 25.72 5.72 -1.38
CA ASP A 147 26.14 5.26 -2.70
C ASP A 147 25.93 3.75 -2.82
N SER A 148 25.39 3.34 -3.97
CA SER A 148 25.19 1.91 -4.20
C SER A 148 26.55 1.21 -4.27
N ILE A 149 26.75 0.22 -3.40
CA ILE A 149 27.86 -0.72 -3.52
C ILE A 149 27.42 -1.75 -4.56
N SER A 150 28.15 -1.83 -5.69
CA SER A 150 27.93 -2.93 -6.60
C SER A 150 28.47 -4.20 -5.96
N PHE A 151 27.57 -5.05 -5.47
CA PHE A 151 27.92 -6.42 -5.11
C PHE A 151 28.15 -7.18 -6.42
N THR A 152 29.41 -7.47 -6.75
CA THR A 152 29.67 -8.54 -7.68
C THR A 152 29.34 -9.83 -6.97
N ALA A 153 28.25 -10.49 -7.41
CA ALA A 153 27.95 -11.85 -6.98
C ALA A 153 29.13 -12.76 -7.35
N THR A 154 29.83 -13.21 -6.36
CA THR A 154 30.81 -14.30 -6.51
C THR A 154 30.09 -15.62 -6.42
#